data_bcb93a05393af47516f3e94323790a32
#
_entry.id   bcb93a05393af47516f3e94323790a32
#
_cell.length_a   1.000
_cell.length_b   1.000
_cell.length_c   1.000
_cell.angle_alpha   90.00
_cell.angle_beta   90.00
_cell.angle_gamma   90.00
#
_symmetry.space_group_name_H-M   'P 1'
#
loop_
_entity.id
_entity.type
_entity.pdbx_description
1 polymer ?
#
loop_
_entity_poly.entity_id
_entity_poly.type
_entity_poly.pdbx_seq_one_letter_code
_entity_poly.pdbx_strand_id
1 'polypeptide(L)'
;MKKMLAFLKRKDIILSGKRYGIDALGAMAQGLFCTLLVGTILNTIGQQFHIGFLNEIIVTIGKGEGQMTYTIGGLASAMVGPGIAVAIGSALHAPGLVLFSLIPVGFAANAIGGAGGPLAVYAVAILACECGKLVSKETRIDILVTPIVTILVGTGLACLIAAPIGTAASAVGDAVKWATNQQPFIMGILVSAIIGIALTLPISSAAICAALSLTGLAGGAAVAGCCAQMVGFAVMSFKENRWGGLVAQGIGTSMLQMPNIVKNPLIWIPPTLCSMITGPLATCLFKLEMNGAPVSSGMGTCGLVGQIGVYTGWIETGKVITTMDWAGLLLICFILPAVLSWVFCALLRKWGWIRENDLKLEL
;
A
#
# COMPACT_ATOMS: atom_id res chain seq x y z
N MET A 1 -23.51 32.80 -6.05
CA MET A 1 -22.94 31.64 -6.75
C MET A 1 -21.77 32.00 -7.68
N LYS A 2 -21.89 32.89 -8.65
CA LYS A 2 -20.78 33.29 -9.60
C LYS A 2 -19.51 33.81 -8.90
N LYS A 3 -19.63 34.67 -7.86
CA LYS A 3 -18.48 35.19 -7.10
C LYS A 3 -17.74 34.08 -6.31
N MET A 4 -18.47 33.13 -5.72
CA MET A 4 -17.89 31.99 -4.99
C MET A 4 -17.13 31.06 -5.94
N LEU A 5 -17.71 30.73 -7.11
CA LEU A 5 -17.03 29.93 -8.12
C LEU A 5 -15.75 30.60 -8.67
N ALA A 6 -15.78 31.92 -8.87
CA ALA A 6 -14.60 32.69 -9.26
C ALA A 6 -13.51 32.67 -8.19
N PHE A 7 -13.89 32.73 -6.90
CA PHE A 7 -12.96 32.63 -5.76
C PHE A 7 -12.33 31.23 -5.70
N LEU A 8 -13.12 30.16 -5.76
CA LEU A 8 -12.60 28.78 -5.77
C LEU A 8 -11.66 28.54 -6.95
N LYS A 9 -12.01 29.03 -8.13
CA LYS A 9 -11.14 28.94 -9.31
C LYS A 9 -9.82 29.71 -9.14
N ARG A 10 -9.84 30.91 -8.50
CA ARG A 10 -8.62 31.66 -8.17
C ARG A 10 -7.71 30.89 -7.21
N LYS A 11 -8.28 30.11 -6.31
CA LYS A 11 -7.58 29.26 -5.35
C LYS A 11 -7.17 27.89 -5.91
N ASP A 12 -7.41 27.66 -7.18
CA ASP A 12 -7.23 26.36 -7.83
C ASP A 12 -7.94 25.21 -7.08
N ILE A 13 -9.14 25.50 -6.53
CA ILE A 13 -10.01 24.51 -5.92
C ILE A 13 -11.01 24.05 -6.97
N ILE A 14 -10.77 22.87 -7.53
CA ILE A 14 -11.58 22.30 -8.62
C ILE A 14 -12.16 20.98 -8.11
N LEU A 15 -13.45 20.97 -7.77
CA LEU A 15 -14.16 19.76 -7.36
C LEU A 15 -14.35 18.84 -8.57
N SER A 16 -13.44 17.91 -8.76
CA SER A 16 -13.40 16.99 -9.89
C SER A 16 -13.10 15.57 -9.43
N GLY A 17 -13.89 14.60 -9.91
CA GLY A 17 -13.63 13.19 -9.66
C GLY A 17 -12.27 12.74 -10.21
N LYS A 18 -11.80 13.33 -11.32
CA LYS A 18 -10.45 13.07 -11.83
C LYS A 18 -9.39 13.54 -10.83
N ARG A 19 -9.45 14.78 -10.36
CA ARG A 19 -8.46 15.39 -9.49
C ARG A 19 -8.35 14.67 -8.15
N TYR A 20 -9.45 14.35 -7.52
CA TYR A 20 -9.44 13.66 -6.22
C TYR A 20 -9.35 12.15 -6.37
N GLY A 21 -10.12 11.52 -7.27
CA GLY A 21 -10.19 10.07 -7.42
C GLY A 21 -9.08 9.45 -8.28
N ILE A 22 -8.30 10.24 -9.02
CA ILE A 22 -7.24 9.72 -9.89
C ILE A 22 -5.90 10.35 -9.53
N ASP A 23 -5.78 11.67 -9.66
CA ASP A 23 -4.49 12.36 -9.49
C ASP A 23 -4.01 12.27 -8.03
N ALA A 24 -4.91 12.52 -7.06
CA ALA A 24 -4.57 12.40 -5.64
C ALA A 24 -4.30 10.95 -5.19
N LEU A 25 -5.01 9.95 -5.74
CA LEU A 25 -4.71 8.53 -5.48
C LEU A 25 -3.37 8.10 -6.05
N GLY A 26 -3.02 8.56 -7.26
CA GLY A 26 -1.72 8.31 -7.86
C GLY A 26 -0.58 8.91 -7.01
N ALA A 27 -0.75 10.16 -6.59
CA ALA A 27 0.19 10.84 -5.71
C ALA A 27 0.33 10.14 -4.35
N MET A 28 -0.79 9.69 -3.76
CA MET A 28 -0.77 8.88 -2.54
C MET A 28 0.10 7.63 -2.71
N ALA A 29 -0.07 6.89 -3.80
CA ALA A 29 0.72 5.68 -4.07
C ALA A 29 2.22 6.00 -4.22
N GLN A 30 2.57 7.13 -4.86
CA GLN A 30 3.95 7.60 -4.97
C GLN A 30 4.53 7.98 -3.60
N GLY A 31 3.80 8.73 -2.77
CA GLY A 31 4.21 9.09 -1.42
C GLY A 31 4.46 7.87 -0.54
N LEU A 32 3.58 6.88 -0.60
CA LEU A 32 3.73 5.60 0.10
C LEU A 32 4.94 4.82 -0.41
N PHE A 33 5.16 4.78 -1.72
CA PHE A 33 6.31 4.13 -2.33
C PHE A 33 7.63 4.71 -1.82
N CYS A 34 7.79 6.03 -1.87
CA CYS A 34 9.03 6.71 -1.50
C CYS A 34 9.36 6.63 0.00
N THR A 35 8.40 6.27 0.83
CA THR A 35 8.57 6.20 2.29
C THR A 35 8.49 4.76 2.79
N LEU A 36 7.28 4.22 2.93
CA LEU A 36 7.07 2.90 3.52
C LEU A 36 7.79 1.79 2.75
N LEU A 37 7.63 1.75 1.43
CA LEU A 37 8.15 0.63 0.64
C LEU A 37 9.67 0.67 0.55
N VAL A 38 10.25 1.83 0.20
CA VAL A 38 11.71 1.99 0.17
C VAL A 38 12.31 1.74 1.56
N GLY A 39 11.67 2.25 2.63
CA GLY A 39 12.09 2.01 3.99
C GLY A 39 12.09 0.52 4.37
N THR A 40 11.03 -0.21 4.00
CA THR A 40 10.92 -1.65 4.24
C THR A 40 11.97 -2.43 3.45
N ILE A 41 12.22 -2.05 2.18
CA ILE A 41 13.27 -2.67 1.35
C ILE A 41 14.64 -2.49 2.01
N LEU A 42 14.99 -1.28 2.44
CA LEU A 42 16.26 -0.99 3.10
C LEU A 42 16.43 -1.80 4.39
N ASN A 43 15.39 -1.87 5.23
CA ASN A 43 15.42 -2.69 6.44
C ASN A 43 15.61 -4.18 6.11
N THR A 44 14.88 -4.70 5.12
CA THR A 44 14.98 -6.11 4.74
C THR A 44 16.38 -6.45 4.19
N ILE A 45 16.93 -5.60 3.33
CA ILE A 45 18.30 -5.78 2.81
C ILE A 45 19.31 -5.72 3.96
N GLY A 46 19.18 -4.73 4.85
CA GLY A 46 20.06 -4.58 6.01
C GLY A 46 20.08 -5.84 6.88
N GLN A 47 18.91 -6.37 7.20
CA GLN A 47 18.75 -7.54 8.05
C GLN A 47 19.27 -8.82 7.36
N GLN A 48 18.90 -9.06 6.10
CA GLN A 48 19.23 -10.30 5.40
C GLN A 48 20.71 -10.39 5.00
N PHE A 49 21.32 -9.29 4.62
CA PHE A 49 22.73 -9.25 4.22
C PHE A 49 23.66 -8.78 5.36
N HIS A 50 23.09 -8.63 6.59
CA HIS A 50 23.84 -8.17 7.77
C HIS A 50 24.64 -6.88 7.52
N ILE A 51 24.07 -5.93 6.77
CA ILE A 51 24.71 -4.67 6.43
C ILE A 51 24.63 -3.73 7.66
N GLY A 52 25.76 -3.62 8.38
CA GLY A 52 25.82 -2.94 9.70
C GLY A 52 25.17 -1.54 9.68
N PHE A 53 25.58 -0.65 8.75
CA PHE A 53 25.07 0.73 8.72
C PHE A 53 23.56 0.85 8.44
N LEU A 54 22.92 -0.14 7.80
CA LEU A 54 21.47 -0.16 7.60
C LEU A 54 20.71 -0.63 8.84
N ASN A 55 21.37 -1.43 9.71
CA ASN A 55 20.79 -1.97 10.94
C ASN A 55 21.09 -1.10 12.16
N GLU A 56 21.98 -0.13 12.04
CA GLU A 56 22.29 0.80 13.14
C GLU A 56 21.10 1.69 13.46
N ILE A 57 20.90 1.92 14.76
CA ILE A 57 19.94 2.89 15.27
C ILE A 57 20.54 4.28 15.07
N ILE A 58 19.98 5.04 14.13
CA ILE A 58 20.45 6.39 13.81
C ILE A 58 19.71 7.50 14.56
N VAL A 59 18.47 7.22 14.95
CA VAL A 59 17.60 8.19 15.65
C VAL A 59 16.88 7.52 16.79
N THR A 60 16.86 8.18 17.93
CA THR A 60 16.11 7.80 19.11
C THR A 60 15.21 8.95 19.54
N ILE A 61 13.90 8.74 19.59
CA ILE A 61 12.90 9.75 19.97
C ILE A 61 12.25 9.32 21.28
N GLY A 62 12.13 10.25 22.24
CA GLY A 62 11.57 10.02 23.56
C GLY A 62 12.60 9.56 24.60
N LYS A 63 12.14 9.32 25.84
CA LYS A 63 12.93 8.84 26.97
C LYS A 63 12.13 7.81 27.78
N GLY A 64 12.79 6.83 28.35
CA GLY A 64 12.16 5.79 29.19
C GLY A 64 11.32 4.79 28.37
N GLU A 65 10.22 4.30 28.93
CA GLU A 65 9.38 3.26 28.33
C GLU A 65 8.71 3.67 27.00
N GLY A 66 8.66 4.97 26.65
CA GLY A 66 8.15 5.49 25.39
C GLY A 66 9.21 5.75 24.33
N GLN A 67 10.43 5.25 24.53
CA GLN A 67 11.54 5.45 23.61
C GLN A 67 11.31 4.69 22.29
N MET A 68 11.34 5.41 21.17
CA MET A 68 11.28 4.85 19.83
C MET A 68 12.64 4.95 19.15
N THR A 69 13.14 3.86 18.63
CA THR A 69 14.43 3.79 17.94
C THR A 69 14.20 3.48 16.45
N TYR A 70 14.95 4.15 15.60
CA TYR A 70 14.82 4.03 14.16
C TYR A 70 16.17 3.76 13.50
N THR A 71 16.18 2.77 12.63
CA THR A 71 17.18 2.58 11.58
C THR A 71 16.90 3.52 10.41
N ILE A 72 17.78 3.57 9.40
CA ILE A 72 17.53 4.35 8.16
C ILE A 72 16.19 3.97 7.52
N GLY A 73 15.97 2.68 7.29
CA GLY A 73 14.73 2.19 6.68
C GLY A 73 13.51 2.35 7.60
N GLY A 74 13.71 2.17 8.92
CA GLY A 74 12.65 2.38 9.92
C GLY A 74 12.18 3.83 9.96
N LEU A 75 13.10 4.79 9.87
CA LEU A 75 12.77 6.22 9.82
C LEU A 75 11.99 6.57 8.55
N ALA A 76 12.44 6.06 7.39
CA ALA A 76 11.72 6.25 6.13
C ALA A 76 10.29 5.69 6.20
N SER A 77 10.13 4.47 6.74
CA SER A 77 8.81 3.85 6.91
C SER A 77 7.90 4.61 7.88
N ALA A 78 8.46 5.20 8.95
CA ALA A 78 7.70 6.00 9.91
C ALA A 78 7.14 7.30 9.28
N MET A 79 7.75 7.80 8.20
CA MET A 79 7.33 9.01 7.49
C MET A 79 6.26 8.75 6.42
N VAL A 80 5.61 7.60 6.41
CA VAL A 80 4.58 7.25 5.40
C VAL A 80 3.43 8.26 5.36
N GLY A 81 2.88 8.65 6.52
CA GLY A 81 1.80 9.63 6.59
C GLY A 81 2.19 11.01 6.02
N PRO A 82 3.27 11.61 6.49
CA PRO A 82 3.84 12.83 5.91
C PRO A 82 4.11 12.73 4.40
N GLY A 83 4.72 11.64 3.95
CA GLY A 83 5.04 11.41 2.54
C GLY A 83 3.80 11.40 1.65
N ILE A 84 2.77 10.68 2.06
CA ILE A 84 1.48 10.64 1.36
C ILE A 84 0.83 12.04 1.33
N ALA A 85 0.79 12.74 2.47
CA ALA A 85 0.12 14.03 2.57
C ALA A 85 0.80 15.10 1.70
N VAL A 86 2.13 15.13 1.68
CA VAL A 86 2.91 16.05 0.83
C VAL A 86 2.74 15.71 -0.65
N ALA A 87 2.75 14.43 -1.02
CA ALA A 87 2.53 14.00 -2.40
C ALA A 87 1.14 14.42 -2.90
N ILE A 88 0.09 14.22 -2.09
CA ILE A 88 -1.28 14.66 -2.40
C ILE A 88 -1.34 16.19 -2.53
N GLY A 89 -0.75 16.92 -1.57
CA GLY A 89 -0.70 18.38 -1.62
C GLY A 89 -0.01 18.90 -2.88
N SER A 90 1.07 18.26 -3.31
CA SER A 90 1.78 18.56 -4.56
C SER A 90 0.89 18.34 -5.79
N ALA A 91 0.21 17.19 -5.88
CA ALA A 91 -0.71 16.88 -6.98
C ALA A 91 -1.93 17.82 -7.03
N LEU A 92 -2.35 18.34 -5.87
CA LEU A 92 -3.41 19.33 -5.76
C LEU A 92 -2.92 20.77 -5.95
N HIS A 93 -1.64 20.98 -6.32
CA HIS A 93 -1.00 22.28 -6.50
C HIS A 93 -1.09 23.17 -5.25
N ALA A 94 -0.86 22.61 -4.08
CA ALA A 94 -0.87 23.36 -2.83
C ALA A 94 0.23 24.43 -2.81
N PRO A 95 -0.08 25.69 -2.37
CA PRO A 95 0.94 26.66 -2.06
C PRO A 95 1.93 26.14 -1.01
N GLY A 96 3.20 26.58 -1.03
CA GLY A 96 4.26 26.04 -0.18
C GLY A 96 3.91 26.02 1.32
N LEU A 97 3.28 27.07 1.87
CA LEU A 97 2.86 27.10 3.28
C LEU A 97 1.82 26.01 3.59
N VAL A 98 0.87 25.74 2.69
CA VAL A 98 -0.10 24.66 2.83
C VAL A 98 0.61 23.32 2.75
N LEU A 99 1.45 23.14 1.71
CA LEU A 99 2.16 21.90 1.45
C LEU A 99 2.99 21.42 2.66
N PHE A 100 3.79 22.33 3.25
CA PHE A 100 4.60 21.99 4.41
C PHE A 100 3.76 21.76 5.66
N SER A 101 2.63 22.43 5.78
CA SER A 101 1.70 22.23 6.90
C SER A 101 0.95 20.89 6.84
N LEU A 102 0.93 20.21 5.70
CA LEU A 102 0.38 18.85 5.58
C LEU A 102 1.26 17.78 6.25
N ILE A 103 2.54 18.05 6.55
CA ILE A 103 3.45 17.10 7.19
C ILE A 103 2.89 16.60 8.53
N PRO A 104 2.63 17.45 9.54
CA PRO A 104 2.04 17.01 10.81
C PRO A 104 0.63 16.46 10.66
N VAL A 105 -0.16 16.95 9.71
CA VAL A 105 -1.50 16.44 9.42
C VAL A 105 -1.45 14.98 8.93
N GLY A 106 -0.56 14.69 7.99
CA GLY A 106 -0.36 13.33 7.49
C GLY A 106 0.16 12.37 8.57
N PHE A 107 1.09 12.84 9.42
CA PHE A 107 1.57 12.06 10.55
C PHE A 107 0.44 11.69 11.52
N ALA A 108 -0.36 12.66 11.93
CA ALA A 108 -1.48 12.45 12.84
C ALA A 108 -2.54 11.50 12.23
N ALA A 109 -2.96 11.74 10.99
CA ALA A 109 -3.96 10.92 10.32
C ALA A 109 -3.51 9.46 10.15
N ASN A 110 -2.24 9.23 9.82
CA ASN A 110 -1.69 7.88 9.70
C ASN A 110 -1.61 7.17 11.06
N ALA A 111 -1.14 7.85 12.08
CA ALA A 111 -1.01 7.29 13.43
C ALA A 111 -2.37 6.91 14.03
N ILE A 112 -3.38 7.77 13.89
CA ILE A 112 -4.75 7.52 14.40
C ILE A 112 -5.45 6.45 13.56
N GLY A 113 -5.22 6.42 12.24
CA GLY A 113 -5.85 5.48 11.31
C GLY A 113 -5.33 4.05 11.38
N GLY A 114 -4.18 3.80 12.01
CA GLY A 114 -3.61 2.45 12.15
C GLY A 114 -3.53 1.70 10.83
N ALA A 115 -4.16 0.54 10.72
CA ALA A 115 -4.20 -0.25 9.49
C ALA A 115 -4.87 0.48 8.30
N GLY A 116 -5.82 1.38 8.57
CA GLY A 116 -6.44 2.29 7.61
C GLY A 116 -5.69 3.61 7.43
N GLY A 117 -4.51 3.75 8.04
CA GLY A 117 -3.72 4.98 8.05
C GLY A 117 -3.53 5.64 6.69
N PRO A 118 -3.06 4.94 5.66
CA PRO A 118 -2.90 5.52 4.33
C PRO A 118 -4.21 6.09 3.75
N LEU A 119 -5.33 5.38 3.91
CA LEU A 119 -6.65 5.86 3.47
C LEU A 119 -7.13 7.07 4.30
N ALA A 120 -6.85 7.07 5.60
CA ALA A 120 -7.15 8.21 6.46
C ALA A 120 -6.35 9.45 6.04
N VAL A 121 -5.05 9.30 5.76
CA VAL A 121 -4.22 10.39 5.24
C VAL A 121 -4.76 10.91 3.90
N TYR A 122 -5.16 10.02 3.00
CA TYR A 122 -5.74 10.42 1.73
C TYR A 122 -6.95 11.35 1.91
N ALA A 123 -7.93 10.94 2.72
CA ALA A 123 -9.13 11.74 2.94
C ALA A 123 -8.82 13.07 3.67
N VAL A 124 -8.01 13.00 4.73
CA VAL A 124 -7.68 14.17 5.56
C VAL A 124 -6.81 15.16 4.80
N ALA A 125 -5.79 14.69 4.06
CA ALA A 125 -4.86 15.57 3.34
C ALA A 125 -5.56 16.34 2.21
N ILE A 126 -6.50 15.72 1.49
CA ILE A 126 -7.31 16.42 0.48
C ILE A 126 -8.09 17.57 1.13
N LEU A 127 -8.84 17.27 2.19
CA LEU A 127 -9.67 18.26 2.88
C LEU A 127 -8.82 19.39 3.52
N ALA A 128 -7.75 19.04 4.21
CA ALA A 128 -6.83 19.98 4.82
C ALA A 128 -6.13 20.88 3.78
N CYS A 129 -5.72 20.29 2.65
CA CYS A 129 -5.12 21.02 1.54
C CYS A 129 -6.09 22.07 0.97
N GLU A 130 -7.32 21.66 0.66
CA GLU A 130 -8.31 22.59 0.09
C GLU A 130 -8.71 23.69 1.10
N CYS A 131 -8.85 23.36 2.40
CA CYS A 131 -9.07 24.36 3.44
C CYS A 131 -7.89 25.33 3.58
N GLY A 132 -6.66 24.82 3.53
CA GLY A 132 -5.46 25.67 3.55
C GLY A 132 -5.39 26.62 2.33
N LYS A 133 -5.75 26.12 1.15
CA LYS A 133 -5.82 26.94 -0.07
C LYS A 133 -6.85 28.06 0.01
N LEU A 134 -7.99 27.82 0.69
CA LEU A 134 -9.01 28.88 0.88
C LEU A 134 -8.45 30.12 1.60
N VAL A 135 -7.64 29.92 2.62
CA VAL A 135 -7.10 31.02 3.44
C VAL A 135 -5.76 31.56 2.94
N SER A 136 -5.02 30.80 2.15
CA SER A 136 -3.69 31.17 1.66
C SER A 136 -3.74 32.47 0.86
N LYS A 137 -2.84 33.42 1.19
CA LYS A 137 -2.70 34.74 0.58
C LYS A 137 -3.94 35.65 0.71
N GLU A 138 -4.81 35.42 1.69
CA GLU A 138 -5.98 36.29 1.96
C GLU A 138 -5.71 37.29 3.11
N THR A 139 -4.66 37.09 3.90
CA THR A 139 -4.32 37.94 5.05
C THR A 139 -2.91 38.53 4.91
N ARG A 140 -2.65 39.66 5.56
CA ARG A 140 -1.31 40.27 5.61
C ARG A 140 -0.30 39.43 6.41
N ILE A 141 -0.80 38.56 7.28
CA ILE A 141 0.00 37.65 8.13
C ILE A 141 -0.14 36.20 7.67
N ASP A 142 -0.17 36.01 6.37
CA ASP A 142 -0.40 34.72 5.70
C ASP A 142 0.55 33.62 6.20
N ILE A 143 1.80 34.00 6.50
CA ILE A 143 2.82 33.08 7.02
C ILE A 143 2.42 32.37 8.33
N LEU A 144 1.52 32.97 9.12
CA LEU A 144 0.99 32.38 10.36
C LEU A 144 -0.39 31.77 10.14
N VAL A 145 -1.29 32.50 9.48
CA VAL A 145 -2.70 32.10 9.33
C VAL A 145 -2.84 30.82 8.49
N THR A 146 -2.15 30.73 7.37
CA THR A 146 -2.25 29.56 6.49
C THR A 146 -1.77 28.27 7.15
N PRO A 147 -0.57 28.21 7.80
CA PRO A 147 -0.15 27.01 8.51
C PRO A 147 -1.07 26.65 9.69
N ILE A 148 -1.45 27.64 10.51
CA ILE A 148 -2.34 27.40 11.66
C ILE A 148 -3.65 26.78 11.22
N VAL A 149 -4.31 27.37 10.23
CA VAL A 149 -5.59 26.83 9.71
C VAL A 149 -5.42 25.45 9.12
N THR A 150 -4.40 25.24 8.30
CA THR A 150 -4.16 23.93 7.66
C THR A 150 -3.91 22.85 8.72
N ILE A 151 -3.07 23.11 9.72
CA ILE A 151 -2.75 22.15 10.78
C ILE A 151 -3.97 21.89 11.66
N LEU A 152 -4.64 22.93 12.17
CA LEU A 152 -5.78 22.76 13.07
C LEU A 152 -6.95 22.05 12.40
N VAL A 153 -7.30 22.47 11.18
CA VAL A 153 -8.38 21.81 10.43
C VAL A 153 -7.96 20.38 10.08
N GLY A 154 -6.75 20.18 9.58
CA GLY A 154 -6.27 18.86 9.20
C GLY A 154 -6.18 17.89 10.37
N THR A 155 -5.57 18.29 11.49
CA THR A 155 -5.49 17.42 12.68
C THR A 155 -6.86 17.22 13.34
N GLY A 156 -7.71 18.25 13.36
CA GLY A 156 -9.11 18.12 13.81
C GLY A 156 -9.89 17.11 12.98
N LEU A 157 -9.77 17.16 11.66
CA LEU A 157 -10.36 16.15 10.76
C LEU A 157 -9.76 14.76 11.00
N ALA A 158 -8.44 14.66 11.22
CA ALA A 158 -7.81 13.39 11.55
C ALA A 158 -8.40 12.76 12.82
N CYS A 159 -8.60 13.54 13.87
CA CYS A 159 -9.25 13.08 15.11
C CYS A 159 -10.70 12.61 14.89
N LEU A 160 -11.42 13.22 13.94
CA LEU A 160 -12.82 12.87 13.68
C LEU A 160 -13.00 11.64 12.78
N ILE A 161 -12.22 11.53 11.70
CA ILE A 161 -12.46 10.54 10.64
C ILE A 161 -11.41 9.44 10.54
N ALA A 162 -10.18 9.62 11.07
CA ALA A 162 -9.14 8.62 10.90
C ALA A 162 -9.42 7.33 11.69
N ALA A 163 -9.93 7.43 12.92
CA ALA A 163 -10.27 6.26 13.72
C ALA A 163 -11.41 5.42 13.09
N PRO A 164 -12.55 6.00 12.62
CA PRO A 164 -13.56 5.26 11.87
C PRO A 164 -13.02 4.56 10.61
N ILE A 165 -12.13 5.22 9.86
CA ILE A 165 -11.46 4.61 8.68
C ILE A 165 -10.59 3.44 9.12
N GLY A 166 -9.84 3.59 10.21
CA GLY A 166 -9.04 2.52 10.82
C GLY A 166 -9.90 1.32 11.21
N THR A 167 -11.05 1.56 11.85
CA THR A 167 -12.00 0.50 12.21
C THR A 167 -12.54 -0.22 10.98
N ALA A 168 -12.90 0.50 9.93
CA ALA A 168 -13.34 -0.10 8.67
C ALA A 168 -12.23 -0.97 8.02
N ALA A 169 -10.98 -0.52 8.06
CA ALA A 169 -9.85 -1.33 7.60
C ALA A 169 -9.64 -2.58 8.48
N SER A 170 -9.88 -2.49 9.77
CA SER A 170 -9.79 -3.65 10.69
C SER A 170 -10.86 -4.70 10.42
N ALA A 171 -12.02 -4.33 9.86
CA ALA A 171 -13.04 -5.30 9.43
C ALA A 171 -12.55 -6.25 8.34
N VAL A 172 -11.58 -5.82 7.51
CA VAL A 172 -10.88 -6.72 6.58
C VAL A 172 -10.09 -7.78 7.36
N GLY A 173 -9.47 -7.40 8.48
CA GLY A 173 -8.80 -8.33 9.40
C GLY A 173 -9.78 -9.37 9.97
N ASP A 174 -10.97 -8.96 10.38
CA ASP A 174 -11.98 -9.88 10.89
C ASP A 174 -12.44 -10.88 9.83
N ALA A 175 -12.58 -10.43 8.58
CA ALA A 175 -12.88 -11.32 7.45
C ALA A 175 -11.75 -12.33 7.21
N VAL A 176 -10.49 -11.89 7.31
CA VAL A 176 -9.33 -12.80 7.23
C VAL A 176 -9.32 -13.79 8.37
N LYS A 177 -9.55 -13.34 9.61
CA LYS A 177 -9.62 -14.22 10.78
C LYS A 177 -10.72 -15.27 10.63
N TRP A 178 -11.88 -14.91 10.10
CA TRP A 178 -12.93 -15.86 9.77
C TRP A 178 -12.47 -16.86 8.70
N ALA A 179 -11.80 -16.38 7.64
CA ALA A 179 -11.31 -17.21 6.55
C ALA A 179 -10.22 -18.20 7.01
N THR A 180 -9.38 -17.85 7.98
CA THR A 180 -8.34 -18.75 8.51
C THR A 180 -8.89 -19.97 9.25
N ASN A 181 -10.14 -19.92 9.71
CA ASN A 181 -10.81 -21.04 10.35
C ASN A 181 -11.45 -22.04 9.37
N GLN A 182 -11.34 -21.79 8.07
CA GLN A 182 -11.90 -22.67 7.05
C GLN A 182 -10.91 -23.80 6.70
N GLN A 183 -11.41 -24.82 5.96
CA GLN A 183 -10.54 -25.85 5.42
C GLN A 183 -9.42 -25.26 4.53
N PRO A 184 -8.24 -25.89 4.46
CA PRO A 184 -7.08 -25.33 3.76
C PRO A 184 -7.34 -24.88 2.32
N PHE A 185 -8.19 -25.58 1.59
CA PHE A 185 -8.55 -25.21 0.22
C PHE A 185 -9.36 -23.90 0.17
N ILE A 186 -10.41 -23.80 0.97
CA ILE A 186 -11.27 -22.60 1.05
C ILE A 186 -10.52 -21.45 1.68
N MET A 187 -9.78 -21.72 2.75
CA MET A 187 -8.87 -20.75 3.39
C MET A 187 -7.89 -20.18 2.37
N GLY A 188 -7.26 -21.04 1.56
CA GLY A 188 -6.35 -20.62 0.50
C GLY A 188 -6.98 -19.63 -0.47
N ILE A 189 -8.21 -19.90 -0.95
CA ILE A 189 -8.95 -19.01 -1.85
C ILE A 189 -9.25 -17.67 -1.16
N LEU A 190 -9.84 -17.72 0.03
CA LEU A 190 -10.35 -16.53 0.71
C LEU A 190 -9.23 -15.63 1.20
N VAL A 191 -8.23 -16.19 1.92
CA VAL A 191 -7.13 -15.39 2.48
C VAL A 191 -6.31 -14.76 1.36
N SER A 192 -5.97 -15.54 0.31
CA SER A 192 -5.19 -14.99 -0.81
C SER A 192 -5.95 -13.88 -1.56
N ALA A 193 -7.25 -14.04 -1.80
CA ALA A 193 -8.05 -13.02 -2.45
C ALA A 193 -8.20 -11.77 -1.58
N ILE A 194 -8.57 -11.93 -0.30
CA ILE A 194 -8.82 -10.78 0.60
C ILE A 194 -7.53 -9.99 0.85
N ILE A 195 -6.42 -10.67 1.20
CA ILE A 195 -5.15 -9.99 1.47
C ILE A 195 -4.52 -9.44 0.19
N GLY A 196 -4.65 -10.15 -0.94
CA GLY A 196 -4.22 -9.63 -2.24
C GLY A 196 -4.96 -8.34 -2.63
N ILE A 197 -6.29 -8.31 -2.49
CA ILE A 197 -7.10 -7.11 -2.70
C ILE A 197 -6.69 -6.00 -1.71
N ALA A 198 -6.52 -6.33 -0.43
CA ALA A 198 -6.12 -5.39 0.62
C ALA A 198 -4.77 -4.71 0.31
N LEU A 199 -3.80 -5.46 -0.25
CA LEU A 199 -2.51 -4.91 -0.68
C LEU A 199 -2.65 -3.85 -1.78
N THR A 200 -3.60 -4.02 -2.68
CA THR A 200 -3.82 -3.08 -3.79
C THR A 200 -4.66 -1.88 -3.34
N LEU A 201 -5.52 -2.05 -2.35
CA LEU A 201 -6.29 -0.97 -1.72
C LEU A 201 -5.39 0.00 -0.93
N PRO A 202 -5.83 1.25 -0.71
CA PRO A 202 -5.10 2.22 0.10
C PRO A 202 -5.19 1.93 1.61
N ILE A 203 -4.95 0.68 1.99
CA ILE A 203 -4.88 0.20 3.39
C ILE A 203 -3.58 -0.59 3.59
N SER A 204 -3.17 -0.77 4.83
CA SER A 204 -1.94 -1.51 5.14
C SER A 204 -2.23 -3.00 5.35
N SER A 205 -2.12 -3.81 4.29
CA SER A 205 -2.17 -5.28 4.38
C SER A 205 -1.13 -5.84 5.35
N ALA A 206 0.06 -5.26 5.38
CA ALA A 206 1.13 -5.61 6.31
C ALA A 206 0.73 -5.39 7.77
N ALA A 207 0.09 -4.26 8.09
CA ALA A 207 -0.42 -3.97 9.44
C ALA A 207 -1.57 -4.92 9.83
N ILE A 208 -2.45 -5.26 8.89
CA ILE A 208 -3.52 -6.24 9.11
C ILE A 208 -2.91 -7.60 9.44
N CYS A 209 -1.96 -8.10 8.65
CA CYS A 209 -1.31 -9.37 8.87
C CYS A 209 -0.52 -9.40 10.20
N ALA A 210 0.13 -8.29 10.56
CA ALA A 210 0.82 -8.16 11.85
C ALA A 210 -0.16 -8.22 13.03
N ALA A 211 -1.25 -7.48 12.97
CA ALA A 211 -2.28 -7.44 14.03
C ALA A 211 -2.95 -8.80 14.25
N LEU A 212 -3.08 -9.61 13.19
CA LEU A 212 -3.61 -10.97 13.24
C LEU A 212 -2.56 -12.02 13.57
N SER A 213 -1.27 -11.66 13.69
CA SER A 213 -0.16 -12.60 13.77
C SER A 213 -0.23 -13.69 12.69
N LEU A 214 -0.54 -13.28 11.45
CA LEU A 214 -0.86 -14.18 10.36
C LEU A 214 0.40 -14.89 9.86
N THR A 215 0.54 -16.17 10.23
CA THR A 215 1.67 -17.05 9.91
C THR A 215 1.18 -18.41 9.39
N GLY A 216 2.08 -19.37 9.22
CA GLY A 216 1.78 -20.73 8.79
C GLY A 216 1.20 -20.78 7.37
N LEU A 217 0.30 -21.72 7.13
CA LEU A 217 -0.37 -21.89 5.83
C LEU A 217 -1.22 -20.68 5.42
N ALA A 218 -1.89 -20.02 6.39
CA ALA A 218 -2.65 -18.83 6.12
C ALA A 218 -1.75 -17.66 5.72
N GLY A 219 -0.57 -17.53 6.35
CA GLY A 219 0.48 -16.59 5.93
C GLY A 219 0.98 -16.87 4.51
N GLY A 220 1.20 -18.14 4.18
CA GLY A 220 1.57 -18.58 2.82
C GLY A 220 0.52 -18.24 1.77
N ALA A 221 -0.77 -18.44 2.09
CA ALA A 221 -1.88 -18.03 1.23
C ALA A 221 -1.91 -16.50 1.02
N ALA A 222 -1.67 -15.73 2.07
CA ALA A 222 -1.59 -14.27 1.99
C ALA A 222 -0.44 -13.82 1.08
N VAL A 223 0.75 -14.39 1.23
CA VAL A 223 1.91 -14.15 0.33
C VAL A 223 1.53 -14.46 -1.12
N ALA A 224 0.90 -15.60 -1.38
CA ALA A 224 0.47 -16.00 -2.73
C ALA A 224 -0.48 -14.95 -3.34
N GLY A 225 -1.47 -14.49 -2.57
CA GLY A 225 -2.41 -13.45 -2.99
C GLY A 225 -1.74 -12.12 -3.30
N CYS A 226 -0.86 -11.67 -2.43
CA CYS A 226 -0.08 -10.45 -2.63
C CYS A 226 0.80 -10.53 -3.88
N CYS A 227 1.50 -11.66 -4.09
CA CYS A 227 2.30 -11.90 -5.30
C CYS A 227 1.44 -11.91 -6.56
N ALA A 228 0.25 -12.50 -6.50
CA ALA A 228 -0.68 -12.51 -7.63
C ALA A 228 -1.07 -11.09 -8.05
N GLN A 229 -1.33 -10.20 -7.10
CA GLN A 229 -1.65 -8.80 -7.40
C GLN A 229 -0.42 -8.07 -7.97
N MET A 230 0.74 -8.18 -7.34
CA MET A 230 1.93 -7.42 -7.71
C MET A 230 2.49 -7.88 -9.05
N VAL A 231 2.87 -9.15 -9.15
CA VAL A 231 3.43 -9.74 -10.38
C VAL A 231 2.38 -9.77 -11.49
N GLY A 232 1.12 -10.02 -11.13
CA GLY A 232 0.01 -10.00 -12.08
C GLY A 232 -0.12 -8.63 -12.77
N PHE A 233 -0.27 -7.54 -12.01
CA PHE A 233 -0.34 -6.20 -12.59
C PHE A 233 0.94 -5.80 -13.32
N ALA A 234 2.11 -6.18 -12.79
CA ALA A 234 3.38 -5.90 -13.43
C ALA A 234 3.48 -6.48 -14.84
N VAL A 235 3.11 -7.76 -14.99
CA VAL A 235 3.21 -8.47 -16.27
C VAL A 235 2.08 -8.08 -17.23
N MET A 236 0.82 -8.00 -16.77
CA MET A 236 -0.29 -7.66 -17.65
C MET A 236 -0.25 -6.23 -18.18
N SER A 237 0.44 -5.32 -17.47
CA SER A 237 0.66 -3.93 -17.89
C SER A 237 1.98 -3.69 -18.62
N PHE A 238 2.76 -4.73 -18.90
CA PHE A 238 4.10 -4.59 -19.50
C PHE A 238 4.07 -3.91 -20.87
N LYS A 239 3.01 -4.11 -21.65
CA LYS A 239 2.85 -3.47 -22.97
C LYS A 239 2.83 -1.94 -22.84
N GLU A 240 2.16 -1.41 -21.82
CA GLU A 240 1.97 0.01 -21.57
C GLU A 240 3.14 0.65 -20.79
N ASN A 241 3.68 -0.07 -19.80
CA ASN A 241 4.58 0.52 -18.79
C ASN A 241 6.03 0.03 -18.90
N ARG A 242 6.30 -0.99 -19.73
CA ARG A 242 7.64 -1.56 -19.96
C ARG A 242 8.34 -1.95 -18.64
N TRP A 243 9.67 -1.90 -18.64
CA TRP A 243 10.50 -2.32 -17.49
C TRP A 243 10.29 -1.45 -16.25
N GLY A 244 10.08 -0.14 -16.42
CA GLY A 244 9.82 0.77 -15.28
C GLY A 244 8.56 0.36 -14.52
N GLY A 245 7.46 0.13 -15.22
CA GLY A 245 6.22 -0.32 -14.61
C GLY A 245 6.29 -1.76 -14.07
N LEU A 246 7.04 -2.65 -14.73
CA LEU A 246 7.26 -4.02 -14.24
C LEU A 246 7.95 -4.01 -12.88
N VAL A 247 9.03 -3.25 -12.73
CA VAL A 247 9.77 -3.15 -11.47
C VAL A 247 8.96 -2.41 -10.40
N ALA A 248 8.36 -1.27 -10.76
CA ALA A 248 7.58 -0.46 -9.81
C ALA A 248 6.41 -1.23 -9.21
N GLN A 249 5.73 -2.08 -9.99
CA GLN A 249 4.61 -2.89 -9.51
C GLN A 249 5.06 -4.24 -8.95
N GLY A 250 5.96 -4.93 -9.63
CA GLY A 250 6.39 -6.28 -9.27
C GLY A 250 7.24 -6.35 -8.01
N ILE A 251 8.07 -5.34 -7.75
CA ILE A 251 8.93 -5.25 -6.55
C ILE A 251 8.48 -4.12 -5.62
N GLY A 252 7.78 -3.12 -6.15
CA GLY A 252 7.25 -2.01 -5.38
C GLY A 252 5.85 -2.28 -4.83
N THR A 253 4.80 -1.90 -5.57
CA THR A 253 3.40 -2.11 -5.13
C THR A 253 2.41 -2.12 -6.28
N SER A 254 1.37 -2.98 -6.17
CA SER A 254 0.22 -2.98 -7.06
C SER A 254 -0.71 -1.77 -6.84
N MET A 255 -0.59 -1.05 -5.71
CA MET A 255 -1.40 0.15 -5.42
C MET A 255 -1.25 1.24 -6.49
N LEU A 256 -0.13 1.27 -7.22
CA LEU A 256 0.07 2.18 -8.37
C LEU A 256 -1.03 2.05 -9.43
N GLN A 257 -1.75 0.92 -9.49
CA GLN A 257 -2.89 0.72 -10.38
C GLN A 257 -4.22 1.24 -9.83
N MET A 258 -4.28 1.72 -8.57
CA MET A 258 -5.54 2.21 -7.99
C MET A 258 -6.23 3.29 -8.81
N PRO A 259 -5.53 4.30 -9.36
CA PRO A 259 -6.17 5.28 -10.25
C PRO A 259 -6.81 4.64 -11.48
N ASN A 260 -6.20 3.60 -12.03
CA ASN A 260 -6.70 2.87 -13.20
C ASN A 260 -7.86 1.94 -12.82
N ILE A 261 -7.81 1.29 -11.64
CA ILE A 261 -8.92 0.48 -11.10
C ILE A 261 -10.16 1.34 -10.89
N VAL A 262 -10.01 2.58 -10.42
CA VAL A 262 -11.13 3.53 -10.29
C VAL A 262 -11.72 3.90 -11.65
N LYS A 263 -10.88 4.01 -12.71
CA LYS A 263 -11.34 4.25 -14.09
C LYS A 263 -12.03 3.03 -14.71
N ASN A 264 -11.44 1.85 -14.53
CA ASN A 264 -11.94 0.57 -15.05
C ASN A 264 -11.72 -0.56 -14.02
N PRO A 265 -12.71 -0.88 -13.16
CA PRO A 265 -12.57 -1.92 -12.15
C PRO A 265 -12.31 -3.34 -12.71
N LEU A 266 -12.62 -3.57 -13.99
CA LEU A 266 -12.45 -4.86 -14.63
C LEU A 266 -10.98 -5.29 -14.76
N ILE A 267 -10.04 -4.33 -14.71
CA ILE A 267 -8.60 -4.62 -14.71
C ILE A 267 -8.14 -5.36 -13.45
N TRP A 268 -8.94 -5.35 -12.38
CA TRP A 268 -8.63 -6.03 -11.13
C TRP A 268 -9.00 -7.51 -11.14
N ILE A 269 -9.86 -7.95 -12.08
CA ILE A 269 -10.32 -9.33 -12.18
C ILE A 269 -9.17 -10.33 -12.44
N PRO A 270 -8.25 -10.10 -13.40
CA PRO A 270 -7.18 -11.05 -13.69
C PRO A 270 -6.30 -11.42 -12.49
N PRO A 271 -5.70 -10.46 -11.77
CA PRO A 271 -4.84 -10.80 -10.63
C PRO A 271 -5.64 -11.34 -9.43
N THR A 272 -6.92 -10.95 -9.28
CA THR A 272 -7.79 -11.51 -8.23
C THR A 272 -8.16 -12.96 -8.52
N LEU A 273 -8.53 -13.32 -9.75
CA LEU A 273 -8.74 -14.72 -10.14
C LEU A 273 -7.46 -15.54 -9.99
N CYS A 274 -6.32 -14.95 -10.35
CA CYS A 274 -5.03 -15.59 -10.15
C CYS A 274 -4.79 -15.88 -8.65
N SER A 275 -5.05 -14.94 -7.75
CA SER A 275 -4.88 -15.13 -6.31
C SER A 275 -5.75 -16.28 -5.79
N MET A 276 -7.00 -16.39 -6.26
CA MET A 276 -7.92 -17.46 -5.90
C MET A 276 -7.46 -18.86 -6.36
N ILE A 277 -6.58 -18.93 -7.36
CA ILE A 277 -5.97 -20.17 -7.85
C ILE A 277 -4.66 -20.45 -7.11
N THR A 278 -3.79 -19.46 -6.99
CA THR A 278 -2.48 -19.65 -6.36
C THR A 278 -2.58 -19.89 -4.85
N GLY A 279 -3.60 -19.34 -4.17
CA GLY A 279 -3.85 -19.56 -2.76
C GLY A 279 -4.03 -21.04 -2.39
N PRO A 280 -5.00 -21.77 -2.98
CA PRO A 280 -5.17 -23.21 -2.74
C PRO A 280 -3.96 -24.04 -3.15
N LEU A 281 -3.26 -23.68 -4.23
CA LEU A 281 -2.03 -24.36 -4.60
C LEU A 281 -0.94 -24.18 -3.54
N ALA A 282 -0.84 -22.97 -2.94
CA ALA A 282 0.08 -22.71 -1.85
C ALA A 282 -0.28 -23.53 -0.60
N THR A 283 -1.56 -23.61 -0.22
CA THR A 283 -1.98 -24.30 1.02
C THR A 283 -2.07 -25.81 0.91
N CYS A 284 -2.58 -26.33 -0.21
CA CYS A 284 -2.87 -27.76 -0.34
C CYS A 284 -1.77 -28.54 -1.06
N LEU A 285 -1.17 -27.97 -2.14
CA LEU A 285 -0.18 -28.67 -2.95
C LEU A 285 1.24 -28.48 -2.43
N PHE A 286 1.68 -27.24 -2.32
CA PHE A 286 3.06 -26.92 -1.91
C PHE A 286 3.24 -26.79 -0.40
N LYS A 287 2.15 -26.67 0.36
CA LYS A 287 2.14 -26.41 1.80
C LYS A 287 3.13 -25.30 2.16
N LEU A 288 3.02 -24.20 1.41
CA LEU A 288 3.87 -23.04 1.56
C LEU A 288 3.51 -22.33 2.86
N GLU A 289 4.32 -22.52 3.89
CA GLU A 289 4.15 -21.87 5.18
C GLU A 289 5.03 -20.62 5.26
N MET A 290 4.42 -19.51 5.68
CA MET A 290 5.14 -18.29 6.04
C MET A 290 5.22 -18.22 7.57
N ASN A 291 6.34 -18.64 8.12
CA ASN A 291 6.60 -18.70 9.58
C ASN A 291 7.60 -17.62 10.05
N GLY A 292 8.00 -16.71 9.16
CA GLY A 292 8.76 -15.51 9.52
C GLY A 292 7.88 -14.44 10.17
N ALA A 293 8.35 -13.19 10.16
CA ALA A 293 7.61 -12.07 10.74
C ALA A 293 6.21 -11.91 10.09
N PRO A 294 5.10 -11.82 10.88
CA PRO A 294 3.73 -11.76 10.35
C PRO A 294 3.48 -10.64 9.33
N VAL A 295 4.21 -9.52 9.44
CA VAL A 295 4.20 -8.40 8.47
C VAL A 295 4.48 -8.91 7.05
N SER A 296 5.38 -9.87 6.90
CA SER A 296 5.82 -10.42 5.60
C SER A 296 4.67 -11.09 4.84
N SER A 297 3.68 -11.64 5.55
CA SER A 297 2.48 -12.25 4.93
C SER A 297 1.70 -11.27 4.06
N GLY A 298 1.69 -9.98 4.42
CA GLY A 298 0.95 -8.94 3.70
C GLY A 298 1.76 -8.16 2.66
N MET A 299 3.01 -8.58 2.37
CA MET A 299 3.93 -7.80 1.53
C MET A 299 4.16 -8.40 0.12
N GLY A 300 3.93 -9.70 -0.07
CA GLY A 300 4.14 -10.36 -1.36
C GLY A 300 5.56 -10.15 -1.90
N THR A 301 5.68 -9.73 -3.16
CA THR A 301 6.98 -9.45 -3.80
C THR A 301 7.53 -8.04 -3.51
N CYS A 302 6.87 -7.25 -2.66
CA CYS A 302 7.38 -5.93 -2.25
C CYS A 302 8.76 -6.10 -1.58
N GLY A 303 9.83 -5.62 -2.24
CA GLY A 303 11.21 -5.83 -1.80
C GLY A 303 11.56 -7.30 -1.49
N LEU A 304 10.82 -8.25 -2.07
CA LEU A 304 10.90 -9.69 -1.81
C LEU A 304 10.62 -10.08 -0.33
N VAL A 305 9.99 -9.20 0.44
CA VAL A 305 9.77 -9.39 1.89
C VAL A 305 8.92 -10.63 2.17
N GLY A 306 7.91 -10.93 1.35
CA GLY A 306 7.10 -12.14 1.49
C GLY A 306 7.92 -13.42 1.33
N GLN A 307 8.76 -13.50 0.29
CA GLN A 307 9.64 -14.64 0.01
C GLN A 307 10.71 -14.80 1.09
N ILE A 308 11.28 -13.69 1.52
CA ILE A 308 12.25 -13.68 2.62
C ILE A 308 11.59 -14.18 3.91
N GLY A 309 10.35 -13.74 4.21
CA GLY A 309 9.59 -14.22 5.36
C GLY A 309 9.32 -15.73 5.33
N VAL A 310 9.05 -16.29 4.14
CA VAL A 310 8.92 -17.75 3.97
C VAL A 310 10.27 -18.43 4.22
N TYR A 311 11.35 -17.95 3.64
CA TYR A 311 12.69 -18.51 3.78
C TYR A 311 13.22 -18.44 5.22
N THR A 312 13.08 -17.30 5.88
CA THR A 312 13.47 -17.15 7.29
C THR A 312 12.66 -18.08 8.19
N GLY A 313 11.37 -18.22 7.92
CA GLY A 313 10.51 -19.18 8.61
C GLY A 313 10.97 -20.63 8.47
N TRP A 314 11.48 -21.04 7.30
CA TRP A 314 12.05 -22.37 7.11
C TRP A 314 13.30 -22.58 7.98
N ILE A 315 14.17 -21.56 8.08
CA ILE A 315 15.38 -21.61 8.89
C ILE A 315 15.03 -21.68 10.38
N GLU A 316 14.15 -20.79 10.85
CA GLU A 316 13.77 -20.68 12.27
C GLU A 316 13.03 -21.93 12.78
N THR A 317 12.24 -22.58 11.92
CA THR A 317 11.56 -23.83 12.26
C THR A 317 12.43 -25.07 12.07
N GLY A 318 13.68 -24.92 11.59
CA GLY A 318 14.57 -26.04 11.32
C GLY A 318 14.08 -26.98 10.21
N LYS A 319 13.24 -26.49 9.31
CA LYS A 319 12.69 -27.28 8.19
C LYS A 319 13.81 -27.69 7.24
N VAL A 320 13.85 -28.97 6.87
CA VAL A 320 14.71 -29.45 5.78
C VAL A 320 14.15 -28.92 4.46
N ILE A 321 14.85 -27.94 3.87
CA ILE A 321 14.43 -27.29 2.64
C ILE A 321 14.68 -28.23 1.46
N THR A 322 13.63 -28.56 0.72
CA THR A 322 13.67 -29.46 -0.44
C THR A 322 13.60 -28.65 -1.74
N THR A 323 13.94 -29.31 -2.86
CA THR A 323 13.75 -28.71 -4.21
C THR A 323 12.29 -28.35 -4.46
N MET A 324 11.35 -29.11 -3.88
CA MET A 324 9.92 -28.84 -4.01
C MET A 324 9.49 -27.56 -3.29
N ASP A 325 10.11 -27.22 -2.18
CA ASP A 325 9.85 -25.95 -1.46
C ASP A 325 10.29 -24.74 -2.29
N TRP A 326 11.47 -24.80 -2.90
CA TRP A 326 11.94 -23.76 -3.82
C TRP A 326 11.08 -23.68 -5.08
N ALA A 327 10.71 -24.81 -5.67
CA ALA A 327 9.81 -24.85 -6.81
C ALA A 327 8.44 -24.25 -6.46
N GLY A 328 7.90 -24.58 -5.29
CA GLY A 328 6.65 -24.01 -4.78
C GLY A 328 6.75 -22.50 -4.62
N LEU A 329 7.81 -22.01 -3.98
CA LEU A 329 8.04 -20.57 -3.79
C LEU A 329 8.10 -19.81 -5.12
N LEU A 330 8.89 -20.31 -6.09
CA LEU A 330 9.05 -19.68 -7.40
C LEU A 330 7.77 -19.75 -8.23
N LEU A 331 7.10 -20.91 -8.26
CA LEU A 331 5.86 -21.08 -9.01
C LEU A 331 4.74 -20.20 -8.44
N ILE A 332 4.52 -20.23 -7.13
CA ILE A 332 3.43 -19.50 -6.47
C ILE A 332 3.66 -18.00 -6.48
N CYS A 333 4.89 -17.54 -6.24
CA CYS A 333 5.16 -16.11 -6.10
C CYS A 333 5.44 -15.38 -7.42
N PHE A 334 5.90 -16.08 -8.47
CA PHE A 334 6.33 -15.41 -9.70
C PHE A 334 5.71 -16.02 -10.97
N ILE A 335 5.90 -17.32 -11.23
CA ILE A 335 5.57 -17.91 -12.53
C ILE A 335 4.07 -17.97 -12.73
N LEU A 336 3.31 -18.55 -11.80
CA LEU A 336 1.86 -18.65 -11.93
C LEU A 336 1.18 -17.28 -11.94
N PRO A 337 1.53 -16.33 -11.04
CA PRO A 337 1.04 -14.96 -11.13
C PRO A 337 1.27 -14.31 -12.49
N ALA A 338 2.47 -14.44 -13.04
CA ALA A 338 2.81 -13.87 -14.34
C ALA A 338 1.95 -14.49 -15.47
N VAL A 339 1.92 -15.80 -15.54
CA VAL A 339 1.25 -16.54 -16.64
C VAL A 339 -0.27 -16.39 -16.53
N LEU A 340 -0.85 -16.68 -15.37
CA LEU A 340 -2.32 -16.68 -15.19
C LEU A 340 -2.91 -15.29 -15.37
N SER A 341 -2.29 -14.26 -14.75
CA SER A 341 -2.80 -12.89 -14.89
C SER A 341 -2.67 -12.38 -16.32
N TRP A 342 -1.58 -12.74 -17.02
CA TRP A 342 -1.42 -12.42 -18.44
C TRP A 342 -2.48 -13.08 -19.31
N VAL A 343 -2.75 -14.37 -19.10
CA VAL A 343 -3.77 -15.14 -19.85
C VAL A 343 -5.15 -14.54 -19.59
N PHE A 344 -5.53 -14.31 -18.33
CA PHE A 344 -6.83 -13.73 -18.01
C PHE A 344 -6.97 -12.30 -18.57
N CYS A 345 -5.91 -11.49 -18.49
CA CYS A 345 -5.90 -10.17 -19.09
C CYS A 345 -6.08 -10.24 -20.61
N ALA A 346 -5.39 -11.15 -21.29
CA ALA A 346 -5.53 -11.35 -22.73
C ALA A 346 -6.95 -11.75 -23.13
N LEU A 347 -7.60 -12.62 -22.35
CA LEU A 347 -9.01 -13.00 -22.55
C LEU A 347 -9.96 -11.79 -22.37
N LEU A 348 -9.78 -11.00 -21.29
CA LEU A 348 -10.61 -9.82 -21.04
C LEU A 348 -10.35 -8.72 -22.08
N ARG A 349 -9.13 -8.58 -22.60
CA ARG A 349 -8.83 -7.71 -23.74
C ARG A 349 -9.55 -8.17 -25.01
N LYS A 350 -9.57 -9.47 -25.29
CA LYS A 350 -10.30 -10.04 -26.43
C LYS A 350 -11.82 -9.80 -26.34
N TRP A 351 -12.39 -9.76 -25.14
CA TRP A 351 -13.79 -9.43 -24.90
C TRP A 351 -14.08 -7.93 -24.87
N GLY A 352 -13.04 -7.08 -24.96
CA GLY A 352 -13.19 -5.63 -24.94
C GLY A 352 -13.43 -5.02 -23.54
N TRP A 353 -13.28 -5.82 -22.47
CA TRP A 353 -13.45 -5.38 -21.08
C TRP A 353 -12.24 -4.59 -20.59
N ILE A 354 -11.05 -4.92 -21.07
CA ILE A 354 -9.82 -4.17 -20.82
C ILE A 354 -9.33 -3.59 -22.15
N ARG A 355 -9.22 -2.28 -22.22
CA ARG A 355 -8.80 -1.55 -23.41
C ARG A 355 -7.32 -1.20 -23.39
N GLU A 356 -6.78 -0.74 -24.50
CA GLU A 356 -5.42 -0.18 -24.54
C GLU A 356 -5.34 1.05 -23.65
N ASN A 357 -4.21 1.15 -22.91
CA ASN A 357 -3.93 2.18 -21.91
C ASN A 357 -4.75 2.14 -20.61
N ASP A 358 -5.68 1.20 -20.41
CA ASP A 358 -6.37 1.05 -19.12
C ASP A 358 -5.42 0.71 -17.95
N LEU A 359 -4.24 0.17 -18.26
CA LEU A 359 -3.20 -0.21 -17.30
C LEU A 359 -2.01 0.74 -17.29
N LYS A 360 -2.06 1.85 -18.05
CA LYS A 360 -0.95 2.80 -18.15
C LYS A 360 -0.79 3.57 -16.84
N LEU A 361 0.42 3.53 -16.28
CA LEU A 361 0.78 4.33 -15.10
C LEU A 361 1.16 5.75 -15.52
N GLU A 362 0.76 6.71 -14.74
CA GLU A 362 1.21 8.10 -14.80
C GLU A 362 2.30 8.24 -13.70
N LEU A 363 3.54 7.81 -14.02
CA LEU A 363 4.71 7.84 -13.12
C LEU A 363 5.50 9.13 -13.32
#